data_8ba9ac9308960d61bd89e20f60e7abeb
#
_entry.id   8ba9ac9308960d61bd89e20f60e7abeb
#
_cell.length_a   1.000
_cell.length_b   1.000
_cell.length_c   1.000
_cell.angle_alpha   90.00
_cell.angle_beta   90.00
_cell.angle_gamma   90.00
#
_symmetry.space_group_name_H-M   'P 1'
#
loop_
_entity.id
_entity.type
_entity.pdbx_description
1 polymer ?
#
loop_
_entity_poly.entity_id
_entity_poly.type
_entity_poly.pdbx_seq_one_letter_code
_entity_poly.pdbx_strand_id
1 'polypeptide(L)'
;MAHYFFDTSALKHRYIKTPQHARISKIISDKRNACYICDLTILEMASAMGGVCRATKAGVKKYDAMSSRFFEDIQTDRLHVRTTTWVSLLRARNLLRFGGVILGAPFGSVDALIGSTCLDLAHELQVRFRFYTADWQQYAVLRQSDVFKAGMILQYIMTPKPGIPARTR
;
A
#
# COMPACT_ATOMS: atom_id res chain seq x y z
N MET A 1 -15.91 9.54 9.15
CA MET A 1 -15.45 8.59 8.13
C MET A 1 -13.92 8.51 8.19
N ALA A 2 -13.34 7.33 8.24
CA ALA A 2 -11.89 7.18 8.25
C ALA A 2 -11.40 6.87 6.82
N HIS A 3 -10.27 7.50 6.42
CA HIS A 3 -9.68 7.34 5.09
C HIS A 3 -8.46 6.43 5.17
N TYR A 4 -8.43 5.40 4.35
CA TYR A 4 -7.38 4.40 4.28
C TYR A 4 -6.79 4.35 2.89
N PHE A 5 -5.47 4.23 2.81
CA PHE A 5 -4.77 3.97 1.56
C PHE A 5 -3.90 2.73 1.75
N PHE A 6 -4.03 1.78 0.84
CA PHE A 6 -3.33 0.51 0.93
C PHE A 6 -2.25 0.40 -0.14
N ASP A 7 -1.05 0.12 0.31
CA ASP A 7 0.00 -0.44 -0.52
C ASP A 7 -0.30 -1.92 -0.82
N THR A 8 0.24 -2.44 -1.91
CA THR A 8 0.08 -3.83 -2.36
C THR A 8 0.50 -4.83 -1.28
N SER A 9 1.60 -4.55 -0.57
CA SER A 9 2.12 -5.43 0.47
C SER A 9 1.15 -5.63 1.63
N ALA A 10 0.34 -4.61 1.94
CA ALA A 10 -0.72 -4.68 2.94
C ALA A 10 -2.03 -5.22 2.37
N LEU A 11 -2.42 -4.76 1.18
CA LEU A 11 -3.69 -5.13 0.55
C LEU A 11 -3.81 -6.63 0.28
N LYS A 12 -2.73 -7.28 -0.15
CA LYS A 12 -2.70 -8.73 -0.43
C LYS A 12 -3.26 -9.58 0.71
N HIS A 13 -3.14 -9.12 1.96
CA HIS A 13 -3.67 -9.83 3.12
C HIS A 13 -5.21 -9.91 3.16
N ARG A 14 -5.91 -9.13 2.36
CA ARG A 14 -7.36 -9.25 2.16
C ARG A 14 -7.74 -10.51 1.41
N TYR A 15 -6.91 -10.95 0.46
CA TYR A 15 -7.21 -12.02 -0.50
C TYR A 15 -6.41 -13.30 -0.24
N ILE A 16 -5.34 -13.21 0.52
CA ILE A 16 -4.47 -14.32 0.88
C ILE A 16 -4.64 -14.60 2.38
N LYS A 17 -4.86 -15.87 2.74
CA LYS A 17 -5.02 -16.26 4.15
C LYS A 17 -3.68 -16.09 4.91
N THR A 18 -3.62 -15.08 5.75
CA THR A 18 -2.45 -14.69 6.55
C THR A 18 -2.91 -14.25 7.94
N PRO A 19 -2.03 -14.10 8.93
CA PRO A 19 -2.39 -13.56 10.25
C PRO A 19 -3.06 -12.17 10.19
N GLN A 20 -2.77 -11.36 9.16
CA GLN A 20 -3.32 -10.01 9.01
C GLN A 20 -4.67 -9.97 8.27
N HIS A 21 -5.11 -11.12 7.73
CA HIS A 21 -6.33 -11.22 6.91
C HIS A 21 -7.56 -10.63 7.60
N ALA A 22 -7.82 -11.02 8.85
CA ALA A 22 -8.98 -10.55 9.60
C ALA A 22 -8.98 -9.04 9.79
N ARG A 23 -7.81 -8.46 10.12
CA ARG A 23 -7.65 -7.02 10.33
C ARG A 23 -7.94 -6.22 9.06
N ILE A 24 -7.30 -6.58 7.94
CA ILE A 24 -7.47 -5.86 6.68
C ILE A 24 -8.89 -6.06 6.14
N SER A 25 -9.43 -7.28 6.24
CA SER A 25 -10.81 -7.56 5.82
C SER A 25 -11.83 -6.73 6.60
N LYS A 26 -11.67 -6.59 7.91
CA LYS A 26 -12.56 -5.77 8.74
C LYS A 26 -12.55 -4.30 8.29
N ILE A 27 -11.38 -3.74 8.00
CA ILE A 27 -11.27 -2.34 7.55
C ILE A 27 -11.99 -2.13 6.23
N ILE A 28 -11.73 -3.00 5.22
CA ILE A 28 -12.29 -2.85 3.87
C ILE A 28 -13.80 -3.16 3.83
N SER A 29 -14.28 -4.06 4.69
CA SER A 29 -15.71 -4.41 4.74
C SER A 29 -16.57 -3.42 5.53
N ASP A 30 -15.99 -2.53 6.33
CA ASP A 30 -16.72 -1.51 7.08
C ASP A 30 -17.07 -0.33 6.16
N LYS A 31 -18.36 -0.23 5.80
CA LYS A 31 -18.90 0.82 4.91
C LYS A 31 -18.71 2.26 5.41
N ARG A 32 -18.30 2.45 6.67
CA ARG A 32 -17.97 3.77 7.22
C ARG A 32 -16.56 4.22 6.84
N ASN A 33 -15.76 3.34 6.27
CA ASN A 33 -14.41 3.62 5.81
C ASN A 33 -14.39 3.91 4.31
N ALA A 34 -13.57 4.89 3.91
CA ALA A 34 -13.21 5.11 2.52
C ALA A 34 -11.81 4.50 2.28
N CYS A 35 -11.76 3.44 1.48
CA CYS A 35 -10.54 2.67 1.23
C CYS A 35 -10.06 2.92 -0.20
N TYR A 36 -8.79 3.26 -0.36
CA TYR A 36 -8.19 3.65 -1.64
C TYR A 36 -6.96 2.82 -1.96
N ILE A 37 -6.72 2.66 -3.25
CA ILE A 37 -5.51 2.08 -3.82
C ILE A 37 -5.02 2.91 -5.00
N CYS A 38 -3.75 2.78 -5.36
CA CYS A 38 -3.21 3.29 -6.62
C CYS A 38 -3.58 2.35 -7.77
N ASP A 39 -3.72 2.86 -8.98
CA ASP A 39 -3.92 2.05 -10.19
C ASP A 39 -2.80 1.03 -10.42
N LEU A 40 -1.54 1.38 -10.12
CA LEU A 40 -0.41 0.46 -10.16
C LEU A 40 -0.57 -0.74 -9.23
N THR A 41 -1.29 -0.58 -8.12
CA THR A 41 -1.59 -1.66 -7.17
C THR A 41 -2.35 -2.82 -7.86
N ILE A 42 -3.10 -2.53 -8.94
CA ILE A 42 -3.81 -3.57 -9.70
C ILE A 42 -2.82 -4.56 -10.33
N LEU A 43 -1.77 -4.07 -10.97
CA LEU A 43 -0.73 -4.90 -11.60
C LEU A 43 0.10 -5.66 -10.56
N GLU A 44 0.46 -4.99 -9.48
CA GLU A 44 1.20 -5.61 -8.40
C GLU A 44 0.40 -6.69 -7.68
N MET A 45 -0.91 -6.48 -7.47
CA MET A 45 -1.81 -7.50 -6.91
C MET A 45 -1.89 -8.73 -7.81
N ALA A 46 -2.00 -8.56 -9.13
CA ALA A 46 -1.96 -9.68 -10.08
C ALA A 46 -0.64 -10.47 -9.95
N SER A 47 0.50 -9.77 -9.87
CA SER A 47 1.81 -10.38 -9.65
C SER A 47 1.90 -11.12 -8.31
N ALA A 48 1.43 -10.51 -7.22
CA ALA A 48 1.46 -11.11 -5.89
C ALA A 48 0.59 -12.38 -5.81
N MET A 49 -0.62 -12.36 -6.39
CA MET A 49 -1.51 -13.52 -6.47
C MET A 49 -0.89 -14.65 -7.30
N GLY A 50 -0.28 -14.31 -8.44
CA GLY A 50 0.46 -15.26 -9.27
C GLY A 50 1.64 -15.90 -8.51
N GLY A 51 2.37 -15.11 -7.73
CA GLY A 51 3.45 -15.58 -6.86
C GLY A 51 2.97 -16.63 -5.84
N VAL A 52 1.84 -16.34 -5.17
CA VAL A 52 1.23 -17.26 -4.21
C VAL A 52 0.80 -18.58 -4.89
N CYS A 53 0.17 -18.49 -6.06
CA CYS A 53 -0.27 -19.67 -6.79
C CYS A 53 0.90 -20.54 -7.23
N ARG A 54 2.00 -19.95 -7.69
CA ARG A 54 3.24 -20.69 -8.00
C ARG A 54 3.83 -21.37 -6.76
N ALA A 55 3.98 -20.62 -5.68
CA ALA A 55 4.58 -21.14 -4.44
C ALA A 55 3.76 -22.27 -3.81
N THR A 56 2.44 -22.23 -3.93
CA THR A 56 1.52 -23.25 -3.35
C THR A 56 1.08 -24.30 -4.34
N LYS A 57 1.53 -24.24 -5.60
CA LYS A 57 1.07 -25.13 -6.70
C LYS A 57 -0.46 -25.17 -6.85
N ALA A 58 -1.13 -24.10 -6.50
CA ALA A 58 -2.60 -24.05 -6.38
C ALA A 58 -3.33 -23.83 -7.71
N GLY A 59 -2.59 -23.59 -8.79
CA GLY A 59 -3.13 -23.48 -10.14
C GLY A 59 -4.00 -22.23 -10.41
N VAL A 60 -4.53 -22.18 -11.64
CA VAL A 60 -5.28 -21.03 -12.19
C VAL A 60 -6.57 -20.77 -11.43
N LYS A 61 -7.32 -21.82 -11.04
CA LYS A 61 -8.59 -21.65 -10.31
C LYS A 61 -8.47 -20.81 -9.04
N LYS A 62 -7.38 -20.97 -8.29
CA LYS A 62 -7.14 -20.19 -7.07
C LYS A 62 -6.78 -18.74 -7.41
N TYR A 63 -5.99 -18.53 -8.47
CA TYR A 63 -5.69 -17.19 -8.98
C TYR A 63 -6.98 -16.46 -9.35
N ASP A 64 -7.83 -17.10 -10.17
CA ASP A 64 -9.09 -16.52 -10.62
C ASP A 64 -10.02 -16.18 -9.46
N ALA A 65 -10.13 -17.05 -8.47
CA ALA A 65 -10.94 -16.80 -7.28
C ALA A 65 -10.44 -15.60 -6.45
N MET A 66 -9.12 -15.43 -6.32
CA MET A 66 -8.55 -14.27 -5.62
C MET A 66 -8.73 -12.98 -6.44
N SER A 67 -8.49 -13.05 -7.75
CA SER A 67 -8.63 -11.96 -8.69
C SER A 67 -10.09 -11.47 -8.76
N SER A 68 -11.06 -12.38 -8.89
CA SER A 68 -12.49 -12.04 -8.93
C SER A 68 -12.92 -11.31 -7.65
N ARG A 69 -12.49 -11.75 -6.47
CA ARG A 69 -12.79 -11.06 -5.21
C ARG A 69 -12.17 -9.67 -5.12
N PHE A 70 -10.98 -9.50 -5.68
CA PHE A 70 -10.32 -8.19 -5.73
C PHE A 70 -11.08 -7.22 -6.62
N PHE A 71 -11.46 -7.65 -7.81
CA PHE A 71 -12.26 -6.82 -8.73
C PHE A 71 -13.69 -6.59 -8.21
N GLU A 72 -14.29 -7.54 -7.50
CA GLU A 72 -15.56 -7.34 -6.79
C GLU A 72 -15.47 -6.20 -5.77
N ASP A 73 -14.39 -6.15 -4.97
CA ASP A 73 -14.20 -5.07 -3.99
C ASP A 73 -14.06 -3.69 -4.68
N ILE A 74 -13.49 -3.63 -5.91
CA ILE A 74 -13.43 -2.40 -6.72
C ILE A 74 -14.82 -2.06 -7.30
N GLN A 75 -15.50 -3.03 -7.91
CA GLN A 75 -16.80 -2.82 -8.54
C GLN A 75 -17.92 -2.45 -7.54
N THR A 76 -17.77 -2.87 -6.28
CA THR A 76 -18.74 -2.56 -5.21
C THR A 76 -18.33 -1.37 -4.35
N ASP A 77 -17.40 -0.54 -4.83
CA ASP A 77 -16.87 0.67 -4.16
C ASP A 77 -16.30 0.43 -2.75
N ARG A 78 -15.90 -0.81 -2.45
CA ARG A 78 -15.15 -1.10 -1.22
C ARG A 78 -13.69 -0.66 -1.33
N LEU A 79 -13.19 -0.61 -2.57
CA LEU A 79 -11.86 -0.08 -2.91
C LEU A 79 -12.01 0.92 -4.05
N HIS A 80 -11.64 2.17 -3.79
CA HIS A 80 -11.59 3.21 -4.81
C HIS A 80 -10.20 3.25 -5.44
N VAL A 81 -10.15 3.15 -6.76
CA VAL A 81 -8.88 3.24 -7.50
C VAL A 81 -8.55 4.70 -7.78
N ARG A 82 -7.35 5.12 -7.38
CA ARG A 82 -6.81 6.43 -7.71
C ARG A 82 -5.74 6.32 -8.78
N THR A 83 -5.94 7.05 -9.87
CA THR A 83 -4.99 7.10 -10.98
C THR A 83 -3.75 7.91 -10.59
N THR A 84 -2.59 7.39 -10.96
CA THR A 84 -1.31 8.10 -10.87
C THR A 84 -1.31 9.31 -11.80
N THR A 85 -0.94 10.47 -11.26
CA THR A 85 -0.90 11.74 -12.00
C THR A 85 0.53 12.16 -12.32
N TRP A 86 0.69 13.17 -13.19
CA TRP A 86 1.99 13.79 -13.41
C TRP A 86 2.60 14.36 -12.12
N VAL A 87 1.76 14.92 -11.25
CA VAL A 87 2.19 15.44 -9.94
C VAL A 87 2.71 14.30 -9.05
N SER A 88 2.02 13.14 -9.04
CA SER A 88 2.47 11.94 -8.32
C SER A 88 3.84 11.49 -8.82
N LEU A 89 4.08 11.51 -10.15
CA LEU A 89 5.38 11.15 -10.74
C LEU A 89 6.50 12.08 -10.28
N LEU A 90 6.27 13.41 -10.29
CA LEU A 90 7.27 14.39 -9.84
C LEU A 90 7.58 14.23 -8.34
N ARG A 91 6.58 13.97 -7.51
CA ARG A 91 6.77 13.70 -6.08
C ARG A 91 7.51 12.39 -5.85
N ALA A 92 7.17 11.34 -6.61
CA ALA A 92 7.86 10.05 -6.53
C ALA A 92 9.34 10.16 -6.86
N ARG A 93 9.72 10.97 -7.88
CA ARG A 93 11.12 11.27 -8.18
C ARG A 93 11.84 11.88 -6.98
N ASN A 94 11.21 12.82 -6.27
CA ASN A 94 11.80 13.44 -5.10
C ASN A 94 11.94 12.45 -3.94
N LEU A 95 10.97 11.55 -3.75
CA LEU A 95 11.04 10.47 -2.78
C LEU A 95 12.13 9.47 -3.08
N LEU A 96 12.32 9.09 -4.35
CA LEU A 96 13.41 8.21 -4.77
C LEU A 96 14.78 8.84 -4.47
N ARG A 97 14.93 10.14 -4.76
CA ARG A 97 16.14 10.87 -4.37
C ARG A 97 16.34 10.87 -2.85
N PHE A 98 15.29 11.15 -2.08
CA PHE A 98 15.35 11.17 -0.63
C PHE A 98 15.69 9.78 -0.06
N GLY A 99 14.96 8.73 -0.45
CA GLY A 99 15.19 7.37 0.01
C GLY A 99 16.52 6.80 -0.44
N GLY A 100 16.78 6.83 -1.75
CA GLY A 100 17.96 6.20 -2.35
C GLY A 100 19.25 6.98 -2.12
N VAL A 101 19.25 8.31 -2.29
CA VAL A 101 20.47 9.12 -2.23
C VAL A 101 20.75 9.65 -0.83
N ILE A 102 19.73 10.21 -0.15
CA ILE A 102 19.93 10.86 1.16
C ILE A 102 19.97 9.82 2.28
N LEU A 103 19.04 8.86 2.27
CA LEU A 103 18.98 7.82 3.29
C LEU A 103 19.81 6.57 2.97
N GLY A 104 20.25 6.40 1.71
CA GLY A 104 20.95 5.19 1.26
C GLY A 104 20.10 3.92 1.40
N ALA A 105 18.77 4.06 1.38
CA ALA A 105 17.84 2.95 1.54
C ALA A 105 17.38 2.44 0.17
N PRO A 106 17.28 1.11 -0.07
CA PRO A 106 16.66 0.57 -1.26
C PRO A 106 15.16 0.92 -1.23
N PHE A 107 14.73 1.80 -2.13
CA PHE A 107 13.35 2.27 -2.20
C PHE A 107 12.87 2.18 -3.65
N GLY A 108 11.83 1.36 -3.88
CA GLY A 108 11.33 1.04 -5.20
C GLY A 108 10.58 2.19 -5.86
N SER A 109 10.62 2.25 -7.20
CA SER A 109 9.91 3.27 -7.98
C SER A 109 8.38 3.15 -7.82
N VAL A 110 7.86 1.93 -7.74
CA VAL A 110 6.43 1.68 -7.53
C VAL A 110 6.01 2.10 -6.13
N ASP A 111 6.80 1.78 -5.09
CA ASP A 111 6.56 2.22 -3.71
C ASP A 111 6.51 3.75 -3.59
N ALA A 112 7.43 4.42 -4.30
CA ALA A 112 7.46 5.87 -4.36
C ALA A 112 6.21 6.45 -5.03
N LEU A 113 5.73 5.83 -6.11
CA LEU A 113 4.52 6.26 -6.82
C LEU A 113 3.26 6.03 -5.98
N ILE A 114 3.12 4.87 -5.37
CA ILE A 114 1.98 4.55 -4.49
C ILE A 114 1.90 5.55 -3.32
N GLY A 115 3.03 5.79 -2.65
CA GLY A 115 3.11 6.78 -1.59
C GLY A 115 2.75 8.18 -2.07
N SER A 116 3.30 8.61 -3.19
CA SER A 116 3.03 9.95 -3.77
C SER A 116 1.57 10.12 -4.19
N THR A 117 0.95 9.09 -4.78
CA THR A 117 -0.47 9.10 -5.16
C THR A 117 -1.37 9.25 -3.92
N CYS A 118 -1.03 8.57 -2.82
CA CYS A 118 -1.74 8.75 -1.55
C CYS A 118 -1.61 10.19 -1.04
N LEU A 119 -0.43 10.79 -1.12
CA LEU A 119 -0.19 12.15 -0.67
C LEU A 119 -0.96 13.19 -1.52
N ASP A 120 -1.00 12.98 -2.85
CA ASP A 120 -1.77 13.85 -3.74
C ASP A 120 -3.26 13.79 -3.42
N LEU A 121 -3.79 12.59 -3.18
CA LEU A 121 -5.18 12.41 -2.78
C LEU A 121 -5.48 13.03 -1.40
N ALA A 122 -4.56 12.90 -0.45
CA ALA A 122 -4.68 13.53 0.87
C ALA A 122 -4.78 15.05 0.76
N HIS A 123 -3.97 15.63 -0.12
CA HIS A 123 -3.98 17.06 -0.39
C HIS A 123 -5.26 17.52 -1.13
N GLU A 124 -5.70 16.74 -2.12
CA GLU A 124 -6.93 17.03 -2.88
C GLU A 124 -8.18 17.01 -1.99
N LEU A 125 -8.31 15.99 -1.14
CA LEU A 125 -9.46 15.82 -0.27
C LEU A 125 -9.35 16.59 1.05
N GLN A 126 -8.20 17.22 1.33
CA GLN A 126 -7.90 17.91 2.60
C GLN A 126 -8.11 17.00 3.83
N VAL A 127 -7.73 15.72 3.71
CA VAL A 127 -7.84 14.71 4.78
C VAL A 127 -6.51 14.02 5.05
N ARG A 128 -6.37 13.46 6.26
CA ARG A 128 -5.23 12.61 6.58
C ARG A 128 -5.58 11.15 6.34
N PHE A 129 -4.81 10.49 5.51
CA PHE A 129 -4.94 9.06 5.26
C PHE A 129 -4.19 8.21 6.30
N ARG A 130 -4.77 7.06 6.63
CA ARG A 130 -4.05 5.95 7.26
C ARG A 130 -3.44 5.11 6.14
N PHE A 131 -2.14 5.28 5.90
CA PHE A 131 -1.41 4.54 4.88
C PHE A 131 -0.92 3.22 5.44
N TYR A 132 -1.39 2.11 4.88
CA TYR A 132 -1.09 0.76 5.31
C TYR A 132 -0.07 0.09 4.39
N THR A 133 1.05 -0.34 4.96
CA THR A 133 2.07 -1.14 4.27
C THR A 133 2.55 -2.30 5.15
N ALA A 134 2.96 -3.41 4.53
CA ALA A 134 3.70 -4.49 5.15
C ALA A 134 5.18 -4.50 4.71
N ASP A 135 5.58 -3.53 3.88
CA ASP A 135 6.97 -3.32 3.49
C ASP A 135 7.67 -2.41 4.50
N TRP A 136 8.70 -2.97 5.16
CA TRP A 136 9.47 -2.23 6.15
C TRP A 136 10.32 -1.12 5.52
N GLN A 137 10.85 -1.33 4.33
CA GLN A 137 11.71 -0.35 3.66
C GLN A 137 10.87 0.87 3.25
N GLN A 138 9.70 0.63 2.63
CA GLN A 138 8.75 1.68 2.31
C GLN A 138 8.34 2.45 3.58
N TYR A 139 7.93 1.74 4.64
CA TYR A 139 7.57 2.36 5.91
C TYR A 139 8.68 3.23 6.48
N ALA A 140 9.92 2.72 6.50
CA ALA A 140 11.07 3.41 7.07
C ALA A 140 11.43 4.71 6.32
N VAL A 141 11.35 4.68 4.99
CA VAL A 141 11.60 5.87 4.14
C VAL A 141 10.49 6.90 4.33
N LEU A 142 9.22 6.50 4.21
CA LEU A 142 8.08 7.41 4.33
C LEU A 142 8.01 8.06 5.72
N ARG A 143 8.33 7.31 6.78
CA ARG A 143 8.35 7.81 8.16
C ARG A 143 9.39 8.92 8.38
N GLN A 144 10.47 8.96 7.63
CA GLN A 144 11.51 9.98 7.75
C GLN A 144 11.21 11.24 6.93
N SER A 145 10.28 11.18 5.99
CA SER A 145 9.88 12.30 5.17
C SER A 145 8.85 13.18 5.90
N ASP A 146 9.18 14.45 6.14
CA ASP A 146 8.30 15.39 6.85
C ASP A 146 7.02 15.67 6.05
N VAL A 147 7.10 15.66 4.73
CA VAL A 147 5.93 15.83 3.84
C VAL A 147 4.90 14.72 4.08
N PHE A 148 5.37 13.48 4.26
CA PHE A 148 4.48 12.34 4.55
C PHE A 148 3.90 12.39 5.95
N LYS A 149 4.69 12.80 6.94
CA LYS A 149 4.19 12.96 8.32
C LYS A 149 3.05 13.98 8.42
N ALA A 150 3.10 15.03 7.62
CA ALA A 150 2.06 16.06 7.59
C ALA A 150 0.74 15.53 6.97
N GLY A 151 0.82 14.74 5.89
CA GLY A 151 -0.34 14.26 5.11
C GLY A 151 -0.90 12.90 5.52
N MET A 152 -0.12 12.06 6.22
CA MET A 152 -0.49 10.68 6.47
C MET A 152 -0.20 10.19 7.89
N ILE A 153 -0.96 9.18 8.30
CA ILE A 153 -0.71 8.35 9.48
C ILE A 153 -0.18 7.00 8.97
N LEU A 154 1.13 6.79 9.04
CA LEU A 154 1.74 5.56 8.56
C LEU A 154 1.45 4.39 9.50
N GLN A 155 1.04 3.26 8.94
CA GLN A 155 0.71 2.03 9.65
C GLN A 155 1.50 0.86 9.08
N TYR A 156 2.51 0.40 9.81
CA TYR A 156 3.17 -0.86 9.53
C TYR A 156 2.35 -2.00 10.13
N ILE A 157 1.93 -2.96 9.30
CA ILE A 157 0.98 -4.00 9.74
C ILE A 157 1.63 -5.30 10.19
N MET A 158 2.92 -5.50 9.94
CA MET A 158 3.64 -6.70 10.36
C MET A 158 4.26 -6.48 11.74
N THR A 159 4.49 -7.57 12.46
CA THR A 159 5.31 -7.52 13.68
C THR A 159 6.73 -7.11 13.27
N PRO A 160 7.33 -6.06 13.85
CA PRO A 160 8.70 -5.70 13.56
C PRO A 160 9.62 -6.91 13.79
N LYS A 161 10.49 -7.22 12.82
CA LYS A 161 11.49 -8.27 13.03
C LYS A 161 12.43 -7.79 14.14
N PRO A 162 12.67 -8.58 15.21
CA PRO A 162 13.64 -8.23 16.22
C PRO A 162 15.02 -8.12 15.54
N GLY A 163 15.70 -7.00 15.76
CA GLY A 163 17.07 -6.79 15.29
C GLY A 163 17.31 -5.72 14.21
N ILE A 164 16.27 -5.03 13.72
CA ILE A 164 16.48 -3.83 12.90
C ILE A 164 16.39 -2.61 13.83
N PRO A 165 17.53 -1.97 14.21
CA PRO A 165 17.47 -0.81 15.06
C PRO A 165 16.71 0.31 14.35
N ALA A 166 15.71 0.87 15.02
CA ALA A 166 15.24 2.19 14.70
C ALA A 166 16.45 3.13 14.84
N ARG A 167 17.13 3.47 13.74
CA ARG A 167 18.15 4.51 13.77
C ARG A 167 17.43 5.81 14.11
N THR A 168 17.40 6.10 15.41
CA THR A 168 17.15 7.44 15.93
C THR A 168 18.37 8.29 15.57
N ARG A 169 18.18 9.27 14.72
CA ARG A 169 18.95 10.52 14.73
C ARG A 169 17.96 11.66 14.76
#